data_e5b98d3121fb09476edb62819fc9ac33
#
_entry.id   e5b98d3121fb09476edb62819fc9ac33
#
_cell.length_a   1.000
_cell.length_b   1.000
_cell.length_c   1.000
_cell.angle_alpha   90.00
_cell.angle_beta   90.00
_cell.angle_gamma   90.00
#
_symmetry.space_group_name_H-M   'P 1'
#
loop_
_entity.id
_entity.type
_entity.pdbx_description
1 polymer ?
#
loop_
_entity_poly.entity_id
_entity_poly.type
_entity_poly.pdbx_seq_one_letter_code
_entity_poly.pdbx_strand_id
1 'polypeptide(L)'
;MPRWRNGRRSGLKIRFPYGSGGSNPFLGTTFDVILEAPLMNPLVRRISNLDLIRGIALLGILGMNAISFGLPWAAYWNLSAAGSETWLDFAIGVFCEIFLDQKMMGLFSLLFGTSIVLLVDAAKERGYRRPVLLSVWRNLLLFIIGIIHSLFWDGDVLRLYAICAPIVLLLRNSRPRLLVAFGIFLVVGPATLTLLLQPLFLSDGSLDMTTNWAMNVGDGIGLGKYWFVESSTFGATVGLFFLLDNLGRALGMMLIGVALYRMNILHGNRSLRFYRLVAITGLLIGLPLSSIGTGWLVTSDFANTIALVSLIPNTLATIPTVLGYIGLISIWDSKVKNRLHTHISAIGRMALSNYLLQTVLGIVILRVVFEQGTLGRSQIALFVIFVWALQLIWSKPWLDKFSYGPCEWILRKLYRW
;
A
#
# COMPACT_ATOMS: atom_id res chain seq x y z
N MET A 1 28.61 -44.17 -46.51
CA MET A 1 27.81 -45.40 -46.73
C MET A 1 28.01 -46.35 -45.56
N PRO A 2 27.07 -47.09 -45.10
CA PRO A 2 25.62 -47.14 -45.22
C PRO A 2 24.96 -47.19 -43.83
N ARG A 3 23.74 -47.31 -43.52
CA ARG A 3 22.47 -47.83 -44.01
C ARG A 3 21.35 -47.48 -43.02
N TRP A 4 20.24 -47.11 -43.57
CA TRP A 4 18.92 -46.98 -42.90
C TRP A 4 18.42 -48.28 -42.32
N ARG A 5 17.69 -48.23 -41.16
CA ARG A 5 16.61 -49.19 -40.90
C ARG A 5 15.45 -48.56 -40.13
N ASN A 6 14.27 -48.70 -40.76
CA ASN A 6 12.93 -48.43 -40.25
C ASN A 6 12.53 -49.34 -39.10
N GLY A 7 11.67 -48.88 -38.22
CA GLY A 7 10.97 -49.71 -37.23
C GLY A 7 9.79 -49.00 -36.55
N ARG A 8 8.67 -49.05 -37.19
CA ARG A 8 7.29 -49.39 -36.76
C ARG A 8 6.64 -48.64 -35.60
N ARG A 9 5.53 -47.96 -35.96
CA ARG A 9 4.38 -47.56 -35.17
C ARG A 9 3.76 -48.78 -34.44
N SER A 10 3.39 -48.61 -33.15
CA SER A 10 2.36 -49.42 -32.48
C SER A 10 1.32 -48.46 -31.87
N GLY A 11 0.14 -48.51 -32.47
CA GLY A 11 -1.04 -47.78 -32.00
C GLY A 11 -1.68 -48.48 -30.80
N LEU A 12 -2.04 -47.74 -29.81
CA LEU A 12 -2.89 -48.20 -28.71
C LEU A 12 -4.35 -47.84 -29.02
N LYS A 13 -5.16 -48.87 -29.30
CA LYS A 13 -6.62 -48.78 -29.41
C LYS A 13 -7.21 -48.88 -28.02
N ILE A 14 -7.90 -47.81 -27.58
CA ILE A 14 -8.76 -47.86 -26.39
C ILE A 14 -10.16 -48.29 -26.84
N ARG A 15 -10.63 -49.47 -26.36
CA ARG A 15 -12.01 -49.95 -26.49
C ARG A 15 -12.87 -49.36 -25.37
N PHE A 16 -14.01 -48.79 -25.74
CA PHE A 16 -15.11 -48.50 -24.82
C PHE A 16 -16.06 -49.72 -24.78
N PRO A 17 -16.56 -50.17 -23.62
CA PRO A 17 -17.69 -51.06 -23.55
C PRO A 17 -18.98 -50.25 -23.40
N TYR A 18 -19.92 -50.51 -24.29
CA TYR A 18 -21.33 -50.14 -24.14
C TYR A 18 -22.00 -51.10 -23.12
N GLY A 19 -22.81 -50.52 -22.25
CA GLY A 19 -23.75 -51.26 -21.40
C GLY A 19 -24.98 -50.40 -21.17
N SER A 20 -26.08 -50.83 -21.72
CA SER A 20 -27.43 -50.27 -21.71
C SER A 20 -28.15 -50.52 -20.40
N GLY A 21 -29.02 -49.61 -19.97
CA GLY A 21 -30.26 -49.97 -19.26
C GLY A 21 -30.61 -49.15 -18.03
N GLY A 22 -31.76 -48.49 -18.04
CA GLY A 22 -32.61 -48.34 -16.88
C GLY A 22 -32.91 -46.94 -16.37
N SER A 23 -34.06 -46.52 -16.72
CA SER A 23 -34.88 -45.33 -16.37
C SER A 23 -35.07 -45.03 -14.87
N ASN A 24 -34.97 -43.68 -14.57
CA ASN A 24 -35.96 -42.85 -13.82
C ASN A 24 -35.87 -42.67 -12.29
N PRO A 25 -36.58 -41.65 -11.78
CA PRO A 25 -35.99 -40.37 -11.32
C PRO A 25 -36.35 -40.14 -9.85
N PHE A 26 -35.61 -39.37 -9.13
CA PHE A 26 -36.21 -38.54 -8.06
C PHE A 26 -35.25 -37.45 -7.56
N LEU A 27 -35.76 -36.25 -7.59
CA LEU A 27 -35.44 -35.03 -6.81
C LEU A 27 -34.39 -35.22 -5.70
N GLY A 28 -33.22 -34.60 -5.92
CA GLY A 28 -32.21 -34.34 -4.93
C GLY A 28 -31.41 -33.11 -5.32
N THR A 29 -31.87 -32.00 -4.83
CA THR A 29 -31.18 -30.71 -4.59
C THR A 29 -29.88 -30.43 -5.35
N THR A 30 -30.05 -29.75 -6.45
CA THR A 30 -29.03 -29.03 -7.23
C THR A 30 -28.40 -27.87 -6.43
N PHE A 31 -27.54 -28.15 -5.48
CA PHE A 31 -26.71 -27.11 -4.82
C PHE A 31 -25.22 -27.39 -4.87
N ASP A 32 -24.77 -28.55 -5.33
CA ASP A 32 -23.35 -28.96 -5.32
C ASP A 32 -22.60 -28.81 -6.65
N VAL A 33 -23.23 -28.31 -7.71
CA VAL A 33 -22.61 -28.25 -9.06
C VAL A 33 -21.96 -26.89 -9.38
N ILE A 34 -21.99 -25.90 -8.49
CA ILE A 34 -21.41 -24.56 -8.74
C ILE A 34 -20.04 -24.35 -8.04
N LEU A 35 -19.48 -25.34 -7.38
CA LEU A 35 -18.19 -25.19 -6.67
C LEU A 35 -16.97 -25.80 -7.37
N GLU A 36 -17.10 -26.45 -8.49
CA GLU A 36 -15.96 -26.80 -9.33
C GLU A 36 -15.65 -25.68 -10.33
N ALA A 37 -15.08 -24.58 -9.84
CA ALA A 37 -14.31 -23.70 -10.70
C ALA A 37 -13.12 -24.51 -11.22
N PRO A 38 -12.83 -24.49 -12.55
CA PRO A 38 -11.73 -25.27 -13.11
C PRO A 38 -10.44 -24.93 -12.38
N LEU A 39 -9.74 -25.98 -11.92
CA LEU A 39 -8.43 -25.94 -11.31
C LEU A 39 -7.57 -24.87 -11.98
N MET A 40 -7.09 -23.93 -11.18
CA MET A 40 -6.24 -22.82 -11.61
C MET A 40 -5.11 -23.36 -12.48
N ASN A 41 -5.14 -22.99 -13.76
CA ASN A 41 -4.05 -23.26 -14.69
C ASN A 41 -2.76 -22.67 -14.08
N PRO A 42 -1.69 -23.44 -13.84
CA PRO A 42 -0.50 -23.02 -13.11
C PRO A 42 0.35 -21.93 -13.80
N LEU A 43 -0.14 -21.36 -14.90
CA LEU A 43 0.63 -20.47 -15.77
C LEU A 43 0.80 -19.02 -15.25
N VAL A 44 0.06 -18.57 -14.26
CA VAL A 44 0.40 -17.31 -13.57
C VAL A 44 1.17 -17.65 -12.31
N ARG A 45 2.47 -17.85 -12.45
CA ARG A 45 3.38 -18.09 -11.32
C ARG A 45 3.27 -16.93 -10.35
N ARG A 46 2.72 -17.21 -9.18
CA ARG A 46 2.56 -16.23 -8.10
C ARG A 46 3.93 -15.69 -7.67
N ILE A 47 4.06 -14.39 -7.61
CA ILE A 47 5.31 -13.71 -7.21
C ILE A 47 5.32 -13.57 -5.70
N SER A 48 5.98 -14.51 -4.99
CA SER A 48 6.09 -14.54 -3.52
C SER A 48 6.62 -13.23 -2.94
N ASN A 49 7.63 -12.65 -3.60
CA ASN A 49 8.27 -11.41 -3.17
C ASN A 49 7.28 -10.23 -3.09
N LEU A 50 6.34 -10.12 -4.04
CA LEU A 50 5.32 -9.05 -4.02
C LEU A 50 4.37 -9.17 -2.84
N ASP A 51 3.99 -10.39 -2.47
CA ASP A 51 3.10 -10.62 -1.33
C ASP A 51 3.81 -10.27 -0.01
N LEU A 52 5.10 -10.62 0.10
CA LEU A 52 5.92 -10.30 1.27
C LEU A 52 6.12 -8.78 1.42
N ILE A 53 6.51 -8.10 0.33
CA ILE A 53 6.68 -6.64 0.32
C ILE A 53 5.37 -5.95 0.72
N ARG A 54 4.23 -6.41 0.19
CA ARG A 54 2.92 -5.85 0.51
C ARG A 54 2.53 -6.06 1.97
N GLY A 55 2.86 -7.22 2.54
CA GLY A 55 2.61 -7.51 3.96
C GLY A 55 3.41 -6.57 4.87
N ILE A 56 4.70 -6.38 4.59
CA ILE A 56 5.57 -5.46 5.35
C ILE A 56 5.08 -4.01 5.21
N ALA A 57 4.76 -3.57 3.98
CA ALA A 57 4.24 -2.23 3.75
C ALA A 57 2.95 -1.97 4.53
N LEU A 58 2.02 -2.92 4.56
CA LEU A 58 0.77 -2.81 5.27
C LEU A 58 0.95 -2.75 6.79
N LEU A 59 1.84 -3.56 7.34
CA LEU A 59 2.20 -3.50 8.75
C LEU A 59 2.82 -2.15 9.10
N GLY A 60 3.76 -1.66 8.28
CA GLY A 60 4.40 -0.36 8.49
C GLY A 60 3.45 0.84 8.36
N ILE A 61 2.47 0.78 7.45
CA ILE A 61 1.43 1.83 7.32
C ILE A 61 0.64 1.99 8.62
N LEU A 62 0.34 0.92 9.32
CA LEU A 62 -0.37 1.00 10.60
C LEU A 62 0.41 1.83 11.62
N GLY A 63 1.75 1.76 11.62
CA GLY A 63 2.59 2.56 12.54
C GLY A 63 2.33 4.06 12.44
N MET A 64 2.07 4.57 11.22
CA MET A 64 1.71 5.98 11.00
C MET A 64 0.21 6.23 11.17
N ASN A 65 -0.63 5.35 10.64
CA ASN A 65 -2.08 5.54 10.73
C ASN A 65 -2.60 5.50 12.17
N ALA A 66 -1.97 4.69 13.03
CA ALA A 66 -2.34 4.60 14.45
C ALA A 66 -2.18 5.95 15.17
N ILE A 67 -1.21 6.77 14.77
CA ILE A 67 -1.04 8.13 15.29
C ILE A 67 -2.29 8.96 14.98
N SER A 68 -2.79 8.93 13.75
CA SER A 68 -3.99 9.69 13.36
C SER A 68 -5.30 9.10 13.93
N PHE A 69 -5.31 7.85 14.37
CA PHE A 69 -6.45 7.29 15.12
C PHE A 69 -6.45 7.74 16.57
N GLY A 70 -5.28 7.76 17.23
CA GLY A 70 -5.17 7.95 18.67
C GLY A 70 -4.84 9.36 19.11
N LEU A 71 -4.27 10.20 18.25
CA LEU A 71 -3.83 11.56 18.56
C LEU A 71 -4.53 12.60 17.67
N PRO A 72 -4.53 13.87 18.06
CA PRO A 72 -4.94 14.98 17.20
C PRO A 72 -4.13 15.02 15.91
N TRP A 73 -4.74 15.53 14.83
CA TRP A 73 -4.13 15.52 13.50
C TRP A 73 -2.75 16.21 13.44
N ALA A 74 -2.58 17.30 14.22
CA ALA A 74 -1.29 17.99 14.30
C ALA A 74 -0.14 17.10 14.78
N ALA A 75 -0.43 16.12 15.64
CA ALA A 75 0.58 15.18 16.14
C ALA A 75 1.14 14.25 15.07
N TYR A 76 0.48 14.13 13.91
CA TYR A 76 1.02 13.41 12.77
C TYR A 76 2.25 14.10 12.16
N TRP A 77 2.26 15.44 12.15
CA TRP A 77 3.29 16.26 11.53
C TRP A 77 4.27 16.89 12.55
N ASN A 78 3.78 17.09 13.77
CA ASN A 78 4.51 17.74 14.83
C ASN A 78 4.53 16.85 16.08
N LEU A 79 5.72 16.33 16.41
CA LEU A 79 5.88 15.45 17.57
C LEU A 79 5.61 16.16 18.91
N SER A 80 5.74 17.50 18.96
CA SER A 80 5.50 18.29 20.18
C SER A 80 4.03 18.62 20.40
N ALA A 81 3.16 18.40 19.41
CA ALA A 81 1.75 18.79 19.49
C ALA A 81 0.95 17.94 20.49
N ALA A 82 1.19 16.64 20.56
CA ALA A 82 0.56 15.72 21.53
C ALA A 82 1.25 14.34 21.52
N GLY A 83 1.08 13.61 22.63
CA GLY A 83 1.47 12.20 22.75
C GLY A 83 2.98 11.97 22.83
N SER A 84 3.77 12.98 23.24
CA SER A 84 5.23 12.90 23.40
C SER A 84 5.66 13.36 24.79
N GLU A 85 4.91 12.98 25.81
CA GLU A 85 5.13 13.41 27.21
C GLU A 85 6.38 12.77 27.82
N THR A 86 6.78 11.58 27.34
CA THR A 86 7.98 10.88 27.78
C THR A 86 9.06 10.84 26.68
N TRP A 87 10.31 10.66 27.10
CA TRP A 87 11.39 10.47 26.12
C TRP A 87 11.17 9.25 25.21
N LEU A 88 10.48 8.20 25.70
CA LEU A 88 10.16 7.01 24.92
C LEU A 88 9.12 7.34 23.84
N ASP A 89 8.10 8.12 24.18
CA ASP A 89 7.10 8.56 23.22
C ASP A 89 7.74 9.37 22.10
N PHE A 90 8.60 10.31 22.47
CA PHE A 90 9.35 11.13 21.53
C PHE A 90 10.27 10.27 20.63
N ALA A 91 11.02 9.34 21.21
CA ALA A 91 11.89 8.45 20.45
C ALA A 91 11.12 7.56 19.46
N ILE A 92 9.92 7.06 19.85
CA ILE A 92 9.02 6.33 18.96
C ILE A 92 8.54 7.23 17.83
N GLY A 93 8.18 8.48 18.12
CA GLY A 93 7.81 9.46 17.11
C GLY A 93 8.92 9.68 16.08
N VAL A 94 10.13 9.98 16.54
CA VAL A 94 11.32 10.14 15.68
C VAL A 94 11.60 8.89 14.86
N PHE A 95 11.47 7.70 15.45
CA PHE A 95 11.59 6.44 14.72
C PHE A 95 10.54 6.33 13.60
N CYS A 96 9.29 6.64 13.89
CA CYS A 96 8.21 6.59 12.90
C CYS A 96 8.48 7.57 11.74
N GLU A 97 8.91 8.79 12.01
CA GLU A 97 9.27 9.79 11.00
C GLU A 97 10.40 9.32 10.08
N ILE A 98 11.48 8.77 10.66
CA ILE A 98 12.65 8.35 9.88
C ILE A 98 12.38 7.08 9.07
N PHE A 99 11.71 6.09 9.65
CA PHE A 99 11.61 4.76 9.06
C PHE A 99 10.26 4.45 8.41
N LEU A 100 9.17 5.07 8.84
CA LEU A 100 7.83 4.69 8.38
C LEU A 100 7.15 5.77 7.55
N ASP A 101 7.19 7.04 8.00
CA ASP A 101 6.50 8.14 7.33
C ASP A 101 6.88 8.22 5.85
N GLN A 102 5.89 8.40 4.98
CA GLN A 102 6.00 8.42 3.52
C GLN A 102 6.57 7.13 2.89
N LYS A 103 7.49 6.40 3.56
CA LYS A 103 8.18 5.22 3.00
C LYS A 103 7.23 4.04 2.87
N MET A 104 6.42 3.76 3.91
CA MET A 104 5.50 2.63 3.88
C MET A 104 4.33 2.89 2.92
N MET A 105 3.80 4.11 2.88
CA MET A 105 2.84 4.53 1.87
C MET A 105 3.45 4.47 0.46
N GLY A 106 4.68 4.94 0.28
CA GLY A 106 5.41 4.86 -0.99
C GLY A 106 5.60 3.43 -1.47
N LEU A 107 6.00 2.52 -0.57
CA LEU A 107 6.15 1.09 -0.87
C LEU A 107 4.80 0.47 -1.29
N PHE A 108 3.72 0.80 -0.58
CA PHE A 108 2.39 0.30 -0.89
C PHE A 108 1.84 0.88 -2.21
N SER A 109 2.04 2.18 -2.47
CA SER A 109 1.69 2.84 -3.74
C SER A 109 2.38 2.18 -4.93
N LEU A 110 3.68 1.91 -4.79
CA LEU A 110 4.50 1.21 -5.79
C LEU A 110 3.90 -0.16 -6.14
N LEU A 111 3.50 -0.93 -5.14
CA LEU A 111 2.88 -2.24 -5.33
C LEU A 111 1.46 -2.14 -5.88
N PHE A 112 0.72 -1.09 -5.57
CA PHE A 112 -0.61 -0.86 -6.13
C PHE A 112 -0.51 -0.61 -7.64
N GLY A 113 0.39 0.28 -8.10
CA GLY A 113 0.67 0.51 -9.51
C GLY A 113 1.05 -0.78 -10.24
N THR A 114 1.96 -1.57 -9.64
CA THR A 114 2.33 -2.90 -10.12
C THR A 114 1.11 -3.82 -10.25
N SER A 115 0.20 -3.81 -9.28
CA SER A 115 -0.97 -4.70 -9.27
C SER A 115 -1.99 -4.35 -10.37
N ILE A 116 -2.07 -3.08 -10.78
CA ILE A 116 -2.90 -2.64 -11.91
C ILE A 116 -2.43 -3.30 -13.21
N VAL A 117 -1.12 -3.23 -13.48
CA VAL A 117 -0.54 -3.80 -14.70
C VAL A 117 -0.58 -5.32 -14.66
N LEU A 118 -0.23 -5.92 -13.54
CA LEU A 118 -0.27 -7.38 -13.35
C LEU A 118 -1.67 -7.95 -13.58
N LEU A 119 -2.73 -7.25 -13.15
CA LEU A 119 -4.11 -7.66 -13.41
C LEU A 119 -4.43 -7.65 -14.92
N VAL A 120 -4.01 -6.59 -15.62
CA VAL A 120 -4.23 -6.47 -17.08
C VAL A 120 -3.47 -7.55 -17.83
N ASP A 121 -2.20 -7.80 -17.48
CA ASP A 121 -1.36 -8.79 -18.13
C ASP A 121 -1.90 -10.21 -17.89
N ALA A 122 -2.25 -10.53 -16.64
CA ALA A 122 -2.88 -11.82 -16.31
C ALA A 122 -4.25 -12.02 -16.97
N ALA A 123 -5.04 -10.97 -17.17
CA ALA A 123 -6.31 -11.05 -17.87
C ALA A 123 -6.09 -11.28 -19.38
N LYS A 124 -5.08 -10.66 -19.99
CA LYS A 124 -4.69 -10.91 -21.39
C LYS A 124 -4.26 -12.36 -21.60
N GLU A 125 -3.39 -12.89 -20.75
CA GLU A 125 -2.92 -14.27 -20.80
C GLU A 125 -4.06 -15.30 -20.69
N ARG A 126 -5.12 -14.95 -19.96
CA ARG A 126 -6.34 -15.77 -19.82
C ARG A 126 -7.35 -15.56 -20.95
N GLY A 127 -7.06 -14.75 -21.96
CA GLY A 127 -7.91 -14.52 -23.11
C GLY A 127 -9.13 -13.62 -22.86
N TYR A 128 -9.13 -12.80 -21.79
CA TYR A 128 -10.22 -11.84 -21.56
C TYR A 128 -10.31 -10.85 -22.72
N ARG A 129 -11.52 -10.64 -23.27
CA ARG A 129 -11.77 -9.72 -24.39
C ARG A 129 -11.40 -8.25 -24.07
N ARG A 130 -11.59 -7.81 -22.82
CA ARG A 130 -11.41 -6.42 -22.38
C ARG A 130 -10.62 -6.34 -21.08
N PRO A 131 -9.32 -6.71 -21.06
CA PRO A 131 -8.53 -6.80 -19.84
C PRO A 131 -8.33 -5.46 -19.14
N VAL A 132 -8.27 -4.35 -19.87
CA VAL A 132 -8.16 -3.00 -19.31
C VAL A 132 -9.46 -2.59 -18.62
N LEU A 133 -10.61 -2.88 -19.20
CA LEU A 133 -11.92 -2.57 -18.60
C LEU A 133 -12.11 -3.31 -17.27
N LEU A 134 -11.62 -4.55 -17.19
CA LEU A 134 -11.60 -5.31 -15.93
C LEU A 134 -10.83 -4.56 -14.82
N SER A 135 -9.68 -3.98 -15.17
CA SER A 135 -8.89 -3.19 -14.21
C SER A 135 -9.57 -1.86 -13.86
N VAL A 136 -10.17 -1.18 -14.83
CA VAL A 136 -10.95 0.05 -14.58
C VAL A 136 -12.09 -0.24 -13.61
N TRP A 137 -12.86 -1.30 -13.86
CA TRP A 137 -13.98 -1.68 -13.01
C TRP A 137 -13.55 -2.02 -11.58
N ARG A 138 -12.44 -2.77 -11.42
CA ARG A 138 -11.85 -3.02 -10.10
C ARG A 138 -11.49 -1.73 -9.37
N ASN A 139 -10.85 -0.78 -10.05
CA ASN A 139 -10.44 0.48 -9.44
C ASN A 139 -11.63 1.38 -9.12
N LEU A 140 -12.71 1.35 -9.92
CA LEU A 140 -13.97 2.04 -9.60
C LEU A 140 -14.60 1.48 -8.31
N LEU A 141 -14.62 0.17 -8.15
CA LEU A 141 -15.11 -0.46 -6.91
C LEU A 141 -14.22 -0.08 -5.71
N LEU A 142 -12.89 -0.04 -5.88
CA LEU A 142 -11.98 0.44 -4.84
C LEU A 142 -12.21 1.92 -4.51
N PHE A 143 -12.56 2.75 -5.49
CA PHE A 143 -12.95 4.15 -5.27
C PHE A 143 -14.21 4.26 -4.42
N ILE A 144 -15.23 3.46 -4.71
CA ILE A 144 -16.47 3.42 -3.92
C ILE A 144 -16.18 2.94 -2.49
N ILE A 145 -15.39 1.88 -2.33
CA ILE A 145 -14.95 1.42 -0.99
C ILE A 145 -14.20 2.53 -0.27
N GLY A 146 -13.30 3.24 -0.95
CA GLY A 146 -12.55 4.36 -0.39
C GLY A 146 -13.44 5.54 0.02
N ILE A 147 -14.48 5.87 -0.74
CA ILE A 147 -15.48 6.88 -0.33
C ILE A 147 -16.18 6.43 0.95
N ILE A 148 -16.67 5.20 1.03
CA ILE A 148 -17.32 4.68 2.23
C ILE A 148 -16.35 4.67 3.42
N HIS A 149 -15.11 4.23 3.20
CA HIS A 149 -14.09 4.19 4.23
C HIS A 149 -13.72 5.57 4.75
N SER A 150 -13.66 6.57 3.87
CA SER A 150 -13.36 7.95 4.25
C SER A 150 -14.47 8.65 5.04
N LEU A 151 -15.68 8.09 5.09
CA LEU A 151 -16.71 8.57 6.02
C LEU A 151 -16.35 8.30 7.49
N PHE A 152 -15.48 7.33 7.72
CA PHE A 152 -15.04 6.94 9.07
C PHE A 152 -13.65 7.46 9.40
N TRP A 153 -12.79 7.69 8.38
CA TRP A 153 -11.42 8.14 8.58
C TRP A 153 -10.86 8.84 7.33
N ASP A 154 -10.41 10.09 7.50
CA ASP A 154 -9.95 10.95 6.40
C ASP A 154 -8.64 10.51 5.75
N GLY A 155 -7.82 9.74 6.46
CA GLY A 155 -6.53 9.22 5.96
C GLY A 155 -6.65 8.11 4.90
N ASP A 156 -7.82 7.95 4.25
CA ASP A 156 -8.03 6.90 3.26
C ASP A 156 -7.14 7.07 2.02
N VAL A 157 -6.39 6.03 1.69
CA VAL A 157 -5.54 5.99 0.49
C VAL A 157 -6.22 5.32 -0.71
N LEU A 158 -7.33 4.60 -0.52
CA LEU A 158 -8.00 3.86 -1.62
C LEU A 158 -8.57 4.81 -2.66
N ARG A 159 -9.18 5.94 -2.24
CA ARG A 159 -9.67 6.99 -3.15
C ARG A 159 -8.52 7.57 -3.97
N LEU A 160 -7.43 7.94 -3.30
CA LEU A 160 -6.25 8.51 -3.93
C LEU A 160 -5.67 7.55 -4.98
N TYR A 161 -5.57 6.29 -4.66
CA TYR A 161 -5.07 5.25 -5.55
C TYR A 161 -5.98 5.00 -6.75
N ALA A 162 -7.28 5.00 -6.53
CA ALA A 162 -8.25 4.82 -7.59
C ALA A 162 -8.25 6.01 -8.59
N ILE A 163 -8.04 7.23 -8.12
CA ILE A 163 -7.87 8.43 -8.96
C ILE A 163 -6.59 8.33 -9.79
N CYS A 164 -5.49 7.81 -9.23
CA CYS A 164 -4.23 7.61 -9.96
C CYS A 164 -4.30 6.48 -11.00
N ALA A 165 -5.16 5.48 -10.80
CA ALA A 165 -5.19 4.27 -11.60
C ALA A 165 -5.41 4.48 -13.12
N PRO A 166 -6.28 5.39 -13.62
CA PRO A 166 -6.41 5.69 -15.04
C PRO A 166 -5.11 6.14 -15.68
N ILE A 167 -4.33 7.00 -15.00
CA ILE A 167 -3.06 7.50 -15.50
C ILE A 167 -2.03 6.35 -15.59
N VAL A 168 -1.98 5.49 -14.57
CA VAL A 168 -1.14 4.28 -14.60
C VAL A 168 -1.52 3.37 -15.77
N LEU A 169 -2.82 3.19 -16.03
CA LEU A 169 -3.31 2.39 -17.16
C LEU A 169 -2.93 2.99 -18.51
N LEU A 170 -2.98 4.31 -18.66
CA LEU A 170 -2.55 5.01 -19.89
C LEU A 170 -1.05 4.83 -20.11
N LEU A 171 -0.25 5.01 -19.08
CA LEU A 171 1.21 4.96 -19.16
C LEU A 171 1.78 3.54 -19.04
N ARG A 172 0.97 2.52 -18.81
CA ARG A 172 1.44 1.14 -18.54
C ARG A 172 2.38 0.56 -19.60
N ASN A 173 2.26 1.00 -20.86
CA ASN A 173 3.10 0.50 -21.97
C ASN A 173 4.33 1.36 -22.23
N SER A 174 4.54 2.45 -21.49
CA SER A 174 5.67 3.35 -21.64
C SER A 174 6.99 2.66 -21.26
N ARG A 175 8.10 3.16 -21.80
CA ARG A 175 9.45 2.66 -21.50
C ARG A 175 9.76 2.78 -20.01
N PRO A 176 10.33 1.77 -19.35
CA PRO A 176 10.60 1.80 -17.91
C PRO A 176 11.41 3.03 -17.46
N ARG A 177 12.38 3.47 -18.25
CA ARG A 177 13.18 4.67 -17.95
C ARG A 177 12.34 5.94 -17.90
N LEU A 178 11.35 6.09 -18.78
CA LEU A 178 10.43 7.23 -18.79
C LEU A 178 9.49 7.18 -17.57
N LEU A 179 9.00 5.98 -17.20
CA LEU A 179 8.17 5.80 -16.00
C LEU A 179 8.94 6.17 -14.73
N VAL A 180 10.21 5.79 -14.63
CA VAL A 180 11.08 6.18 -13.50
C VAL A 180 11.29 7.70 -13.49
N ALA A 181 11.70 8.30 -14.61
CA ALA A 181 11.96 9.74 -14.69
C ALA A 181 10.71 10.56 -14.35
N PHE A 182 9.55 10.19 -14.91
CA PHE A 182 8.28 10.87 -14.63
C PHE A 182 7.82 10.59 -13.20
N GLY A 183 8.04 9.39 -12.68
CA GLY A 183 7.75 9.05 -11.29
C GLY A 183 8.59 9.87 -10.31
N ILE A 184 9.89 10.04 -10.55
CA ILE A 184 10.76 10.91 -9.76
C ILE A 184 10.28 12.35 -9.82
N PHE A 185 9.96 12.87 -11.02
CA PHE A 185 9.44 14.22 -11.21
C PHE A 185 8.16 14.45 -10.38
N LEU A 186 7.25 13.50 -10.36
CA LEU A 186 6.00 13.60 -9.60
C LEU A 186 6.20 13.52 -8.08
N VAL A 187 7.22 12.83 -7.60
CA VAL A 187 7.56 12.80 -6.17
C VAL A 187 8.30 14.07 -5.74
N VAL A 188 9.24 14.53 -6.55
CA VAL A 188 10.11 15.66 -6.20
C VAL A 188 9.45 17.01 -6.53
N GLY A 189 8.59 17.07 -7.55
CA GLY A 189 7.95 18.31 -8.00
C GLY A 189 7.18 19.05 -6.90
N PRO A 190 6.28 18.39 -6.16
CA PRO A 190 5.59 19.01 -5.03
C PRO A 190 6.56 19.50 -3.94
N ALA A 191 7.64 18.78 -3.66
CA ALA A 191 8.64 19.21 -2.70
C ALA A 191 9.34 20.52 -3.12
N THR A 192 9.63 20.68 -4.45
CA THR A 192 10.17 21.95 -4.96
C THR A 192 9.13 23.08 -4.93
N LEU A 193 7.85 22.77 -5.19
CA LEU A 193 6.76 23.74 -5.08
C LEU A 193 6.61 24.26 -3.65
N THR A 194 6.89 23.43 -2.65
CA THR A 194 6.90 23.84 -1.23
C THR A 194 7.85 25.00 -0.99
N LEU A 195 9.04 25.02 -1.61
CA LEU A 195 9.99 26.14 -1.50
C LEU A 195 9.41 27.47 -2.02
N LEU A 196 8.64 27.40 -3.09
CA LEU A 196 8.01 28.59 -3.70
C LEU A 196 6.83 29.10 -2.86
N LEU A 197 6.15 28.19 -2.16
CA LEU A 197 4.99 28.55 -1.34
C LEU A 197 5.36 28.93 0.08
N GLN A 198 6.52 28.53 0.59
CA GLN A 198 6.97 28.81 1.94
C GLN A 198 6.86 30.29 2.35
N PRO A 199 7.24 31.29 1.51
CA PRO A 199 7.07 32.70 1.86
C PRO A 199 5.61 33.12 2.07
N LEU A 200 4.66 32.53 1.33
CA LEU A 200 3.23 32.83 1.48
C LEU A 200 2.69 32.35 2.82
N PHE A 201 3.25 31.29 3.37
CA PHE A 201 2.87 30.77 4.68
C PHE A 201 3.51 31.52 5.83
N LEU A 202 4.62 32.24 5.58
CA LEU A 202 5.30 33.04 6.60
C LEU A 202 4.70 34.44 6.77
N SER A 203 4.09 35.01 5.72
CA SER A 203 3.63 36.38 5.71
C SER A 203 2.41 36.64 6.61
N ASP A 204 1.59 35.62 6.87
CA ASP A 204 0.29 35.77 7.53
C ASP A 204 0.26 35.24 8.96
N GLY A 205 1.33 34.57 9.43
CA GLY A 205 1.32 33.89 10.74
C GLY A 205 0.29 32.75 10.83
N SER A 206 -0.27 32.31 9.71
CA SER A 206 -1.48 31.50 9.65
C SER A 206 -1.22 29.98 9.68
N LEU A 207 0.03 29.53 9.60
CA LEU A 207 0.40 28.15 9.86
C LEU A 207 0.94 27.99 11.29
N ASP A 208 0.07 28.15 12.25
CA ASP A 208 0.34 27.62 13.57
C ASP A 208 0.09 26.10 13.57
N MET A 209 1.12 25.35 13.25
CA MET A 209 1.09 23.87 13.28
C MET A 209 1.00 23.34 14.72
N THR A 210 1.14 24.22 15.72
CA THR A 210 1.18 23.80 17.12
C THR A 210 -0.18 23.81 17.80
N THR A 211 -1.06 24.76 17.50
CA THR A 211 -2.27 24.97 18.31
C THR A 211 -3.58 24.98 17.53
N ASN A 212 -3.68 25.71 16.43
CA ASN A 212 -4.99 25.93 15.79
C ASN A 212 -5.48 24.77 14.93
N TRP A 213 -4.60 23.98 14.34
CA TRP A 213 -4.99 22.81 13.53
C TRP A 213 -5.44 21.64 14.39
N ALA A 214 -4.92 21.50 15.60
CA ALA A 214 -5.27 20.42 16.51
C ALA A 214 -6.58 20.66 17.27
N MET A 215 -6.86 21.93 17.61
CA MET A 215 -8.01 22.26 18.45
C MET A 215 -9.33 22.41 17.70
N ASN A 216 -9.31 22.76 16.41
CA ASN A 216 -10.53 22.88 15.60
C ASN A 216 -11.04 21.56 15.01
N VAL A 217 -10.37 20.47 15.27
CA VAL A 217 -10.82 19.11 14.96
C VAL A 217 -11.64 18.59 16.15
N GLY A 218 -12.60 19.40 16.60
CA GLY A 218 -13.44 19.12 17.73
C GLY A 218 -14.46 18.02 17.45
N ASP A 219 -14.67 17.24 18.47
CA ASP A 219 -15.91 16.62 18.90
C ASP A 219 -16.77 15.99 17.82
N GLY A 220 -16.40 14.81 17.38
CA GLY A 220 -17.31 13.99 16.62
C GLY A 220 -16.60 12.98 15.72
N ILE A 221 -17.16 11.82 15.63
CA ILE A 221 -16.89 10.85 14.56
C ILE A 221 -17.04 11.62 13.25
N GLY A 222 -15.92 12.01 12.66
CA GLY A 222 -15.84 13.05 11.64
C GLY A 222 -16.43 12.70 10.29
N LEU A 223 -17.72 12.73 10.22
CA LEU A 223 -18.44 12.80 8.95
C LEU A 223 -18.38 14.26 8.46
N GLY A 224 -17.38 14.62 7.69
CA GLY A 224 -17.44 15.78 6.80
C GLY A 224 -16.83 17.10 7.27
N LYS A 225 -16.22 17.22 8.45
CA LYS A 225 -15.59 18.50 8.89
C LYS A 225 -14.25 18.81 8.23
N TYR A 226 -13.55 17.83 7.65
CA TYR A 226 -12.19 17.99 7.12
C TYR A 226 -12.11 18.46 5.66
N TRP A 227 -13.22 18.49 4.94
CA TRP A 227 -13.28 18.97 3.57
C TRP A 227 -13.62 20.45 3.45
N PHE A 228 -14.08 21.06 4.54
CA PHE A 228 -14.42 22.46 4.62
C PHE A 228 -13.59 23.12 5.73
N VAL A 229 -12.26 23.25 5.50
CA VAL A 229 -11.55 24.36 6.08
C VAL A 229 -12.35 25.58 5.69
N GLU A 230 -12.78 26.39 6.66
CA GLU A 230 -13.53 27.62 6.40
C GLU A 230 -12.92 28.30 5.18
N SER A 231 -13.77 28.75 4.28
CA SER A 231 -13.48 29.20 2.92
C SER A 231 -12.61 30.48 2.87
N SER A 232 -11.49 30.50 3.56
CA SER A 232 -10.43 31.44 3.25
C SER A 232 -9.72 30.94 2.00
N THR A 233 -9.44 31.79 1.04
CA THR A 233 -8.63 31.52 -0.15
C THR A 233 -7.32 30.81 0.21
N PHE A 234 -6.80 31.09 1.38
CA PHE A 234 -5.62 30.46 1.97
C PHE A 234 -5.84 28.97 2.29
N GLY A 235 -6.91 28.62 3.02
CA GLY A 235 -7.22 27.21 3.33
C GLY A 235 -7.44 26.36 2.09
N ALA A 236 -8.07 26.92 1.05
CA ALA A 236 -8.24 26.25 -0.25
C ALA A 236 -6.90 26.01 -0.95
N THR A 237 -5.96 26.98 -0.90
CA THR A 237 -4.63 26.86 -1.50
C THR A 237 -3.79 25.80 -0.79
N VAL A 238 -3.81 25.78 0.53
CA VAL A 238 -3.14 24.75 1.35
C VAL A 238 -3.71 23.37 1.07
N GLY A 239 -5.03 23.24 1.09
CA GLY A 239 -5.71 21.98 0.79
C GLY A 239 -5.39 21.46 -0.60
N LEU A 240 -5.36 22.33 -1.62
CA LEU A 240 -4.96 21.95 -2.98
C LEU A 240 -3.49 21.51 -3.03
N PHE A 241 -2.60 22.20 -2.33
CA PHE A 241 -1.19 21.81 -2.27
C PHE A 241 -1.02 20.40 -1.67
N PHE A 242 -1.63 20.12 -0.52
CA PHE A 242 -1.56 18.79 0.10
C PHE A 242 -2.19 17.71 -0.79
N LEU A 243 -3.26 18.04 -1.50
CA LEU A 243 -3.86 17.11 -2.48
C LEU A 243 -2.88 16.80 -3.63
N LEU A 244 -2.26 17.82 -4.21
CA LEU A 244 -1.30 17.65 -5.31
C LEU A 244 -0.04 16.91 -4.86
N ASP A 245 0.46 17.18 -3.65
CA ASP A 245 1.58 16.49 -3.05
C ASP A 245 1.28 15.00 -2.85
N ASN A 246 0.14 14.67 -2.25
CA ASN A 246 -0.27 13.28 -2.06
C ASN A 246 -0.52 12.55 -3.38
N LEU A 247 -1.17 13.20 -4.36
CA LEU A 247 -1.37 12.64 -5.70
C LEU A 247 -0.04 12.43 -6.42
N GLY A 248 0.86 13.40 -6.37
CA GLY A 248 2.17 13.33 -6.98
C GLY A 248 3.01 12.19 -6.41
N ARG A 249 3.09 12.08 -5.08
CA ARG A 249 3.80 10.99 -4.40
C ARG A 249 3.18 9.63 -4.71
N ALA A 250 1.87 9.48 -4.62
CA ALA A 250 1.19 8.22 -4.89
C ALA A 250 1.38 7.79 -6.34
N LEU A 251 1.07 8.66 -7.30
CA LEU A 251 1.20 8.37 -8.73
C LEU A 251 2.66 8.14 -9.13
N GLY A 252 3.58 8.95 -8.63
CA GLY A 252 5.01 8.82 -8.90
C GLY A 252 5.54 7.45 -8.46
N MET A 253 5.21 7.04 -7.22
CA MET A 253 5.60 5.73 -6.72
C MET A 253 4.90 4.58 -7.46
N MET A 254 3.65 4.73 -7.91
CA MET A 254 2.98 3.75 -8.75
C MET A 254 3.70 3.55 -10.09
N LEU A 255 4.11 4.64 -10.75
CA LEU A 255 4.84 4.57 -12.03
C LEU A 255 6.22 3.93 -11.87
N ILE A 256 6.94 4.26 -10.80
CA ILE A 256 8.19 3.60 -10.43
C ILE A 256 7.93 2.10 -10.21
N GLY A 257 6.84 1.73 -9.54
CA GLY A 257 6.45 0.34 -9.32
C GLY A 257 6.24 -0.43 -10.62
N VAL A 258 5.53 0.16 -11.58
CA VAL A 258 5.35 -0.43 -12.93
C VAL A 258 6.69 -0.62 -13.63
N ALA A 259 7.60 0.36 -13.53
CA ALA A 259 8.93 0.25 -14.12
C ALA A 259 9.74 -0.89 -13.49
N LEU A 260 9.79 -0.96 -12.15
CA LEU A 260 10.52 -2.01 -11.43
C LEU A 260 9.95 -3.41 -11.70
N TYR A 261 8.62 -3.52 -11.84
CA TYR A 261 7.95 -4.76 -12.24
C TYR A 261 8.43 -5.20 -13.63
N ARG A 262 8.41 -4.29 -14.63
CA ARG A 262 8.84 -4.59 -16.01
C ARG A 262 10.32 -4.88 -16.11
N MET A 263 11.15 -4.30 -15.24
CA MET A 263 12.58 -4.61 -15.15
C MET A 263 12.87 -5.91 -14.37
N ASN A 264 11.84 -6.68 -13.96
CA ASN A 264 11.95 -7.91 -13.17
C ASN A 264 12.65 -7.73 -11.81
N ILE A 265 12.66 -6.51 -11.26
CA ILE A 265 13.26 -6.23 -9.94
C ILE A 265 12.35 -6.73 -8.82
N LEU A 266 11.02 -6.50 -8.94
CA LEU A 266 10.04 -6.91 -7.93
C LEU A 266 9.80 -8.42 -7.89
N HIS A 267 10.26 -9.18 -8.88
CA HIS A 267 10.12 -10.63 -8.94
C HIS A 267 11.05 -11.39 -7.98
N GLY A 268 12.03 -10.74 -7.41
CA GLY A 268 13.06 -11.40 -6.59
C GLY A 268 14.10 -12.19 -7.41
N ASN A 269 14.13 -12.04 -8.74
CA ASN A 269 14.92 -12.87 -9.65
C ASN A 269 16.29 -12.28 -10.02
N ARG A 270 16.64 -11.09 -9.50
CA ARG A 270 17.97 -10.50 -9.70
C ARG A 270 18.99 -11.15 -8.77
N SER A 271 20.28 -10.95 -9.05
CA SER A 271 21.36 -11.50 -8.21
C SER A 271 21.32 -10.92 -6.78
N LEU A 272 21.77 -11.69 -5.81
CA LEU A 272 21.90 -11.23 -4.42
C LEU A 272 22.83 -10.00 -4.31
N ARG A 273 23.86 -9.92 -5.17
CA ARG A 273 24.76 -8.74 -5.23
C ARG A 273 23.98 -7.49 -5.63
N PHE A 274 23.08 -7.61 -6.60
CA PHE A 274 22.20 -6.51 -7.01
C PHE A 274 21.33 -6.02 -5.86
N TYR A 275 20.61 -6.94 -5.19
CA TYR A 275 19.73 -6.54 -4.07
C TYR A 275 20.51 -6.00 -2.87
N ARG A 276 21.70 -6.51 -2.59
CA ARG A 276 22.59 -5.94 -1.55
C ARG A 276 23.00 -4.51 -1.90
N LEU A 277 23.39 -4.26 -3.14
CA LEU A 277 23.76 -2.93 -3.59
C LEU A 277 22.57 -1.98 -3.45
N VAL A 278 21.39 -2.36 -3.95
CA VAL A 278 20.16 -1.56 -3.84
C VAL A 278 19.78 -1.31 -2.38
N ALA A 279 19.92 -2.32 -1.51
CA ALA A 279 19.65 -2.17 -0.07
C ALA A 279 20.62 -1.17 0.57
N ILE A 280 21.92 -1.36 0.37
CA ILE A 280 22.95 -0.51 0.97
C ILE A 280 22.85 0.92 0.46
N THR A 281 22.84 1.13 -0.86
CA THR A 281 22.78 2.49 -1.43
C THR A 281 21.48 3.19 -1.10
N GLY A 282 20.35 2.48 -1.19
CA GLY A 282 19.04 3.04 -0.86
C GLY A 282 18.94 3.49 0.58
N LEU A 283 19.41 2.69 1.54
CA LEU A 283 19.35 3.03 2.95
C LEU A 283 20.40 4.06 3.35
N LEU A 284 21.64 3.98 2.80
CA LEU A 284 22.70 4.96 3.09
C LEU A 284 22.36 6.37 2.56
N ILE A 285 21.54 6.49 1.53
CA ILE A 285 21.06 7.79 1.04
C ILE A 285 19.77 8.19 1.75
N GLY A 286 18.81 7.28 1.82
CA GLY A 286 17.46 7.61 2.26
C GLY A 286 17.36 7.87 3.76
N LEU A 287 17.94 7.01 4.61
CA LEU A 287 17.83 7.20 6.05
C LEU A 287 18.53 8.48 6.56
N PRO A 288 19.76 8.84 6.11
CA PRO A 288 20.35 10.12 6.48
C PRO A 288 19.52 11.32 6.02
N LEU A 289 18.95 11.31 4.81
CA LEU A 289 18.08 12.39 4.36
C LEU A 289 16.83 12.53 5.25
N SER A 290 16.18 11.42 5.61
CA SER A 290 15.06 11.48 6.57
C SER A 290 15.50 11.98 7.93
N SER A 291 16.66 11.55 8.42
CA SER A 291 17.21 12.00 9.72
C SER A 291 17.53 13.48 9.72
N ILE A 292 18.01 14.04 8.58
CA ILE A 292 18.25 15.48 8.42
C ILE A 292 16.93 16.24 8.53
N GLY A 293 15.87 15.83 7.82
CA GLY A 293 14.57 16.50 7.88
C GLY A 293 13.96 16.46 9.27
N THR A 294 13.90 15.29 9.89
CA THR A 294 13.38 15.13 11.25
C THR A 294 14.25 15.85 12.27
N GLY A 295 15.57 15.77 12.16
CA GLY A 295 16.51 16.48 13.04
C GLY A 295 16.35 17.99 12.93
N TRP A 296 16.13 18.52 11.72
CA TRP A 296 15.87 19.93 11.49
C TRP A 296 14.60 20.40 12.20
N LEU A 297 13.49 19.66 12.07
CA LEU A 297 12.25 19.93 12.81
C LEU A 297 12.49 19.97 14.32
N VAL A 298 13.14 18.94 14.84
CA VAL A 298 13.40 18.80 16.29
C VAL A 298 14.30 19.94 16.82
N THR A 299 15.41 20.24 16.13
CA THR A 299 16.36 21.28 16.58
C THR A 299 15.82 22.70 16.45
N SER A 300 14.79 22.90 15.63
CA SER A 300 14.10 24.19 15.47
C SER A 300 12.81 24.26 16.31
N ASP A 301 12.64 23.35 17.26
CA ASP A 301 11.46 23.27 18.14
C ASP A 301 10.13 23.34 17.37
N PHE A 302 10.07 22.64 16.24
CA PHE A 302 8.90 22.57 15.34
C PHE A 302 8.39 23.95 14.89
N ALA A 303 9.30 24.92 14.74
CA ALA A 303 8.95 26.29 14.35
C ALA A 303 8.17 26.32 13.02
N ASN A 304 7.10 27.11 12.97
CA ASN A 304 6.25 27.28 11.77
C ASN A 304 7.04 27.72 10.54
N THR A 305 8.09 28.51 10.74
CA THR A 305 8.95 29.06 9.69
C THR A 305 9.66 28.00 8.86
N ILE A 306 9.80 26.78 9.35
CA ILE A 306 10.46 25.67 8.64
C ILE A 306 9.55 24.48 8.41
N ALA A 307 8.32 24.52 8.88
CA ALA A 307 7.41 23.38 8.90
C ALA A 307 7.28 22.67 7.52
N LEU A 308 7.12 23.43 6.44
CA LEU A 308 7.01 22.86 5.11
C LEU A 308 8.37 22.45 4.52
N VAL A 309 9.39 23.30 4.68
CA VAL A 309 10.72 23.10 4.07
C VAL A 309 11.42 21.88 4.66
N SER A 310 11.27 21.65 5.95
CA SER A 310 11.84 20.50 6.66
C SER A 310 11.27 19.15 6.22
N LEU A 311 10.09 19.13 5.57
CA LEU A 311 9.53 17.92 4.97
C LEU A 311 10.23 17.50 3.66
N ILE A 312 10.93 18.41 2.99
CA ILE A 312 11.60 18.16 1.72
C ILE A 312 12.62 17.01 1.80
N PRO A 313 13.56 17.01 2.77
CA PRO A 313 14.51 15.90 2.89
C PRO A 313 13.81 14.55 3.08
N ASN A 314 12.73 14.48 3.86
CA ASN A 314 11.95 13.27 4.06
C ASN A 314 11.26 12.80 2.77
N THR A 315 10.71 13.72 1.98
CA THR A 315 10.12 13.43 0.67
C THR A 315 11.18 12.91 -0.32
N LEU A 316 12.35 13.53 -0.39
CA LEU A 316 13.47 13.07 -1.23
C LEU A 316 14.01 11.71 -0.77
N ALA A 317 13.97 11.43 0.53
CA ALA A 317 14.37 10.17 1.11
C ALA A 317 13.45 8.99 0.74
N THR A 318 12.20 9.27 0.36
CA THR A 318 11.18 8.23 0.12
C THR A 318 11.63 7.22 -0.93
N ILE A 319 12.05 7.68 -2.11
CA ILE A 319 12.43 6.78 -3.21
C ILE A 319 13.62 5.90 -2.84
N PRO A 320 14.79 6.46 -2.40
CA PRO A 320 15.93 5.63 -2.07
C PRO A 320 15.65 4.68 -0.90
N THR A 321 14.94 5.12 0.14
CA THR A 321 14.60 4.23 1.28
C THR A 321 13.69 3.08 0.85
N VAL A 322 12.65 3.35 0.06
CA VAL A 322 11.75 2.32 -0.49
C VAL A 322 12.53 1.30 -1.34
N LEU A 323 13.44 1.75 -2.19
CA LEU A 323 14.32 0.85 -2.93
C LEU A 323 15.20 0.02 -2.00
N GLY A 324 15.73 0.64 -0.95
CA GLY A 324 16.48 -0.04 0.10
C GLY A 324 15.67 -1.15 0.78
N TYR A 325 14.43 -0.87 1.14
CA TYR A 325 13.51 -1.86 1.72
C TYR A 325 13.20 -3.00 0.74
N ILE A 326 12.94 -2.70 -0.52
CA ILE A 326 12.76 -3.73 -1.55
C ILE A 326 14.01 -4.62 -1.64
N GLY A 327 15.20 -4.04 -1.60
CA GLY A 327 16.46 -4.79 -1.59
C GLY A 327 16.55 -5.75 -0.40
N LEU A 328 16.33 -5.27 0.83
CA LEU A 328 16.35 -6.09 2.04
C LEU A 328 15.31 -7.21 2.01
N ILE A 329 14.06 -6.89 1.65
CA ILE A 329 12.97 -7.84 1.61
C ILE A 329 13.22 -8.92 0.54
N SER A 330 13.76 -8.54 -0.62
CA SER A 330 14.10 -9.49 -1.68
C SER A 330 15.26 -10.43 -1.28
N ILE A 331 16.23 -9.94 -0.51
CA ILE A 331 17.28 -10.78 0.09
C ILE A 331 16.66 -11.78 1.06
N TRP A 332 15.74 -11.32 1.92
CA TRP A 332 15.05 -12.19 2.86
C TRP A 332 14.21 -13.25 2.13
N ASP A 333 13.38 -12.85 1.16
CA ASP A 333 12.57 -13.80 0.35
C ASP A 333 13.42 -14.87 -0.33
N SER A 334 14.62 -14.51 -0.79
CA SER A 334 15.52 -15.44 -1.48
C SER A 334 16.23 -16.44 -0.55
N LYS A 335 16.46 -16.05 0.71
CA LYS A 335 17.27 -16.85 1.64
C LYS A 335 16.46 -17.64 2.66
N VAL A 336 15.33 -17.12 3.11
CA VAL A 336 14.61 -17.64 4.29
C VAL A 336 13.12 -17.75 4.01
N LYS A 337 12.63 -18.99 4.03
CA LYS A 337 11.20 -19.32 3.91
C LYS A 337 10.67 -19.89 5.23
N ASN A 338 10.78 -19.10 6.31
CA ASN A 338 10.35 -19.50 7.65
C ASN A 338 8.84 -19.23 7.88
N ARG A 339 8.36 -19.56 9.08
CA ARG A 339 6.95 -19.32 9.48
C ARG A 339 6.59 -17.83 9.38
N LEU A 340 7.45 -16.95 9.89
CA LEU A 340 7.21 -15.50 9.86
C LEU A 340 7.06 -14.98 8.43
N HIS A 341 7.95 -15.37 7.51
CA HIS A 341 7.84 -15.06 6.08
C HIS A 341 6.48 -15.46 5.51
N THR A 342 6.02 -16.67 5.84
CA THR A 342 4.74 -17.21 5.34
C THR A 342 3.54 -16.43 5.89
N HIS A 343 3.56 -16.06 7.18
CA HIS A 343 2.50 -15.28 7.81
C HIS A 343 2.44 -13.85 7.28
N ILE A 344 3.58 -13.16 7.11
CA ILE A 344 3.62 -11.81 6.54
C ILE A 344 3.17 -11.83 5.07
N SER A 345 3.58 -12.82 4.29
CA SER A 345 3.08 -12.99 2.92
C SER A 345 1.56 -13.24 2.89
N ALA A 346 1.00 -13.92 3.90
CA ALA A 346 -0.45 -14.09 4.03
C ALA A 346 -1.16 -12.76 4.33
N ILE A 347 -0.59 -11.91 5.19
CA ILE A 347 -1.09 -10.54 5.42
C ILE A 347 -1.14 -9.76 4.12
N GLY A 348 -0.06 -9.79 3.32
CA GLY A 348 0.00 -9.10 2.02
C GLY A 348 -0.99 -9.63 0.99
N ARG A 349 -1.38 -10.91 1.07
CA ARG A 349 -2.44 -11.52 0.25
C ARG A 349 -3.84 -11.02 0.61
N MET A 350 -4.03 -10.65 1.87
CA MET A 350 -5.27 -10.15 2.44
C MET A 350 -5.17 -8.65 2.74
N ALA A 351 -4.45 -7.90 1.87
CA ALA A 351 -4.09 -6.52 2.16
C ALA A 351 -5.30 -5.60 2.34
N LEU A 352 -6.35 -5.75 1.52
CA LEU A 352 -7.57 -4.94 1.64
C LEU A 352 -8.33 -5.28 2.94
N SER A 353 -8.51 -6.57 3.23
CA SER A 353 -9.18 -7.02 4.45
C SER A 353 -8.43 -6.56 5.70
N ASN A 354 -7.10 -6.72 5.70
CA ASN A 354 -6.27 -6.31 6.83
C ASN A 354 -6.21 -4.78 6.99
N TYR A 355 -6.20 -4.01 5.88
CA TYR A 355 -6.24 -2.55 5.91
C TYR A 355 -7.54 -2.02 6.53
N LEU A 356 -8.68 -2.51 6.07
CA LEU A 356 -9.98 -2.12 6.63
C LEU A 356 -10.12 -2.55 8.09
N LEU A 357 -9.63 -3.74 8.46
CA LEU A 357 -9.60 -4.19 9.85
C LEU A 357 -8.75 -3.27 10.74
N GLN A 358 -7.58 -2.81 10.26
CA GLN A 358 -6.74 -1.85 10.99
C GLN A 358 -7.51 -0.58 11.34
N THR A 359 -8.26 -0.04 10.38
CA THR A 359 -9.08 1.16 10.62
C THR A 359 -10.20 0.92 11.61
N VAL A 360 -10.92 -0.20 11.47
CA VAL A 360 -12.00 -0.55 12.42
C VAL A 360 -11.43 -0.67 13.84
N LEU A 361 -10.34 -1.41 14.01
CA LEU A 361 -9.72 -1.57 15.33
C LEU A 361 -9.13 -0.24 15.85
N GLY A 362 -8.52 0.57 14.98
CA GLY A 362 -7.99 1.88 15.34
C GLY A 362 -9.07 2.82 15.85
N ILE A 363 -10.18 2.93 15.14
CA ILE A 363 -11.30 3.79 15.55
C ILE A 363 -11.93 3.25 16.84
N VAL A 364 -12.26 1.96 16.90
CA VAL A 364 -12.94 1.39 18.07
C VAL A 364 -12.05 1.49 19.31
N ILE A 365 -10.79 1.12 19.22
CA ILE A 365 -9.91 1.06 20.40
C ILE A 365 -9.39 2.46 20.74
N LEU A 366 -8.81 3.19 19.77
CA LEU A 366 -8.06 4.43 20.06
C LEU A 366 -8.95 5.69 20.11
N ARG A 367 -10.19 5.65 19.59
CA ARG A 367 -11.10 6.81 19.64
C ARG A 367 -12.33 6.58 20.51
N VAL A 368 -12.88 5.36 20.52
CA VAL A 368 -14.12 5.10 21.27
C VAL A 368 -13.82 4.59 22.67
N VAL A 369 -12.87 3.63 22.82
CA VAL A 369 -12.57 3.04 24.14
C VAL A 369 -11.66 3.96 24.95
N PHE A 370 -10.57 4.48 24.34
CA PHE A 370 -9.58 5.29 25.05
C PHE A 370 -9.71 6.78 24.84
N GLU A 371 -10.65 7.27 24.05
CA GLU A 371 -10.77 8.68 23.69
C GLU A 371 -9.50 9.25 23.03
N GLN A 372 -9.69 9.97 21.92
CA GLN A 372 -8.57 10.53 21.15
C GLN A 372 -7.78 11.56 21.97
N GLY A 373 -6.46 11.45 21.96
CA GLY A 373 -5.57 12.36 22.66
C GLY A 373 -5.20 11.96 24.09
N THR A 374 -5.76 10.86 24.62
CA THR A 374 -5.47 10.38 25.98
C THR A 374 -4.25 9.48 26.09
N LEU A 375 -3.85 8.87 24.97
CA LEU A 375 -2.74 7.91 24.92
C LEU A 375 -1.47 8.57 24.35
N GLY A 376 -0.32 8.26 24.97
CA GLY A 376 0.99 8.58 24.41
C GLY A 376 1.38 7.66 23.26
N ARG A 377 2.43 8.03 22.52
CA ARG A 377 2.93 7.25 21.36
C ARG A 377 3.39 5.84 21.73
N SER A 378 3.94 5.65 22.92
CA SER A 378 4.33 4.33 23.44
C SER A 378 3.13 3.40 23.61
N GLN A 379 2.03 3.92 24.13
CA GLN A 379 0.78 3.17 24.28
C GLN A 379 0.15 2.86 22.92
N ILE A 380 0.18 3.82 21.98
CA ILE A 380 -0.24 3.59 20.59
C ILE A 380 0.66 2.55 19.91
N ALA A 381 1.96 2.52 20.19
CA ALA A 381 2.85 1.49 19.67
C ALA A 381 2.50 0.08 20.19
N LEU A 382 2.06 -0.03 21.45
CA LEU A 382 1.53 -1.30 21.98
C LEU A 382 0.27 -1.75 21.24
N PHE A 383 -0.64 -0.82 20.92
CA PHE A 383 -1.79 -1.11 20.06
C PHE A 383 -1.33 -1.60 18.67
N VAL A 384 -0.35 -0.97 18.05
CA VAL A 384 0.20 -1.40 16.75
C VAL A 384 0.73 -2.83 16.84
N ILE A 385 1.53 -3.15 17.87
CA ILE A 385 2.07 -4.49 18.11
C ILE A 385 0.93 -5.52 18.30
N PHE A 386 -0.10 -5.16 19.06
CA PHE A 386 -1.28 -6.01 19.25
C PHE A 386 -1.97 -6.32 17.91
N VAL A 387 -2.22 -5.32 17.07
CA VAL A 387 -2.86 -5.52 15.76
C VAL A 387 -1.96 -6.32 14.82
N TRP A 388 -0.63 -6.11 14.84
CA TRP A 388 0.32 -6.94 14.08
C TRP A 388 0.25 -8.40 14.50
N ALA A 389 0.24 -8.68 15.81
CA ALA A 389 0.10 -10.04 16.33
C ALA A 389 -1.22 -10.69 15.87
N LEU A 390 -2.33 -9.96 15.98
CA LEU A 390 -3.64 -10.41 15.52
C LEU A 390 -3.59 -10.77 14.02
N GLN A 391 -3.03 -9.89 13.18
CA GLN A 391 -2.95 -10.11 11.72
C GLN A 391 -2.02 -11.29 11.36
N LEU A 392 -0.92 -11.48 12.08
CA LEU A 392 -0.05 -12.64 11.92
C LEU A 392 -0.78 -13.95 12.29
N ILE A 393 -1.58 -13.93 13.34
CA ILE A 393 -2.30 -15.13 13.82
C ILE A 393 -3.43 -15.52 12.88
N TRP A 394 -4.25 -14.57 12.39
CA TRP A 394 -5.46 -14.93 11.67
C TRP A 394 -5.30 -15.07 10.16
N SER A 395 -4.38 -14.30 9.52
CA SER A 395 -4.31 -14.23 8.05
C SER A 395 -3.90 -15.55 7.41
N LYS A 396 -2.94 -16.27 7.97
CA LYS A 396 -2.48 -17.55 7.40
C LYS A 396 -3.51 -18.66 7.58
N PRO A 397 -4.09 -18.93 8.80
CA PRO A 397 -5.16 -19.91 8.97
C PRO A 397 -6.39 -19.61 8.11
N TRP A 398 -6.74 -18.34 7.92
CA TRP A 398 -7.82 -17.96 7.00
C TRP A 398 -7.51 -18.43 5.57
N LEU A 399 -6.32 -18.14 5.08
CA LEU A 399 -5.92 -18.51 3.71
C LEU A 399 -5.65 -20.00 3.51
N ASP A 400 -5.56 -20.79 4.58
CA ASP A 400 -5.52 -22.25 4.50
C ASP A 400 -6.90 -22.84 4.23
N LYS A 401 -7.98 -22.14 4.67
CA LYS A 401 -9.37 -22.55 4.43
C LYS A 401 -9.98 -21.87 3.19
N PHE A 402 -9.58 -20.62 2.91
CA PHE A 402 -10.15 -19.80 1.85
C PHE A 402 -9.05 -19.27 0.92
N SER A 403 -9.33 -19.20 -0.36
CA SER A 403 -8.35 -18.75 -1.37
C SER A 403 -8.02 -17.24 -1.27
N TYR A 404 -8.91 -16.43 -0.69
CA TYR A 404 -8.84 -14.96 -0.62
C TYR A 404 -9.30 -14.46 0.73
N GLY A 405 -8.86 -13.25 1.11
CA GLY A 405 -9.45 -12.55 2.25
C GLY A 405 -10.91 -12.16 2.01
N PRO A 406 -11.69 -11.85 3.07
CA PRO A 406 -13.11 -11.54 2.93
C PRO A 406 -13.39 -10.40 1.96
N CYS A 407 -12.72 -9.27 2.12
CA CYS A 407 -12.93 -8.09 1.27
C CYS A 407 -12.40 -8.31 -0.15
N GLU A 408 -11.28 -9.03 -0.30
CA GLU A 408 -10.76 -9.43 -1.62
C GLU A 408 -11.71 -10.37 -2.35
N TRP A 409 -12.37 -11.27 -1.64
CA TRP A 409 -13.36 -12.18 -2.22
C TRP A 409 -14.59 -11.41 -2.72
N ILE A 410 -15.15 -10.51 -1.90
CA ILE A 410 -16.27 -9.65 -2.27
C ILE A 410 -15.90 -8.82 -3.51
N LEU A 411 -14.78 -8.12 -3.46
CA LEU A 411 -14.29 -7.29 -4.56
C LEU A 411 -14.16 -8.10 -5.85
N ARG A 412 -13.56 -9.31 -5.78
CA ARG A 412 -13.38 -10.20 -6.94
C ARG A 412 -14.71 -10.67 -7.51
N LYS A 413 -15.69 -10.97 -6.67
CA LYS A 413 -17.03 -11.37 -7.09
C LYS A 413 -17.75 -10.25 -7.84
N LEU A 414 -17.52 -8.99 -7.44
CA LEU A 414 -18.12 -7.82 -8.07
C LEU A 414 -17.51 -7.42 -9.42
N TYR A 415 -16.23 -7.68 -9.69
CA TYR A 415 -15.61 -7.29 -10.97
C TYR A 415 -15.38 -8.44 -11.96
N ARG A 416 -15.66 -9.68 -11.59
CA ARG A 416 -15.53 -10.86 -12.47
C ARG A 416 -16.89 -11.26 -13.04
N TRP A 417 -17.48 -10.40 -13.83
CA TRP A 417 -18.66 -10.76 -14.64
C TRP A 417 -18.25 -11.25 -16.02
#